data_d2926379c08aa0742e1c248546f90499
#
_entry.id   d2926379c08aa0742e1c248546f90499
#
_cell.length_a   1.000
_cell.length_b   1.000
_cell.length_c   1.000
_cell.angle_alpha   90.00
_cell.angle_beta   90.00
_cell.angle_gamma   90.00
#
_symmetry.space_group_name_H-M   'P 1'
#
loop_
_entity.id
_entity.type
_entity.pdbx_description
1 polymer ?
#
loop_
_entity_poly.entity_id
_entity_poly.type
_entity_poly.pdbx_seq_one_letter_code
_entity_poly.pdbx_strand_id
1 'polypeptide(L)'
;SRPSSQPVWARPAVEVADIFRDHGAAWREANRGHVSLSQMKVMSAIERCRTSALGGHVARCENADCGHTHVFYNSCRNRHCPRCQGAASRDWLADREAELLPIGYFHVVYTLPSELRDVAFQNKRVVYDLLMKAAAETTLEIAADEKRLDARVGITSVLHTWGSAMTHHPHVHMIVSGGGLSQDGTRWISAGTNFLVHVHVLATRFRGKLLAMLMDAHDAGRLKFFNTHAGLADKATFKRFLGPLRHSKWVVYCKAPFAGPEAVLRYLSRYTHRIAISNRRLISADDGAVGTQHARHAGRSRQRHRRCGVVLARQPELVEPSARH
;
A
#
# COMPACT_ATOMS: atom_id res chain seq x y z
N SER A 1 -5.92 -36.86 12.18
CA SER A 1 -6.70 -35.69 12.61
C SER A 1 -6.35 -34.52 11.67
N ARG A 2 -7.29 -34.14 10.80
CA ARG A 2 -7.17 -32.94 9.95
C ARG A 2 -7.32 -31.72 10.85
N PRO A 3 -6.51 -30.66 10.70
CA PRO A 3 -6.76 -29.41 11.40
C PRO A 3 -8.08 -28.82 10.87
N SER A 4 -8.99 -28.50 11.78
CA SER A 4 -10.24 -27.84 11.48
C SER A 4 -9.96 -26.48 10.82
N SER A 5 -10.22 -26.38 9.52
CA SER A 5 -10.18 -25.11 8.80
C SER A 5 -11.32 -24.24 9.35
N GLN A 6 -10.99 -23.19 10.06
CA GLN A 6 -11.99 -22.18 10.44
C GLN A 6 -12.68 -21.64 9.18
N PRO A 7 -13.98 -21.46 9.19
CA PRO A 7 -14.71 -20.95 8.05
C PRO A 7 -14.17 -19.57 7.65
N VAL A 8 -14.10 -19.32 6.35
CA VAL A 8 -13.49 -18.10 5.73
C VAL A 8 -14.12 -16.79 6.23
N TRP A 9 -15.31 -16.86 6.86
CA TRP A 9 -16.07 -15.73 7.43
C TRP A 9 -15.90 -15.55 8.95
N ALA A 10 -15.12 -16.40 9.62
CA ALA A 10 -14.88 -16.20 11.05
C ALA A 10 -14.27 -14.82 11.31
N ARG A 11 -14.84 -14.09 12.25
CA ARG A 11 -14.32 -12.79 12.69
C ARG A 11 -12.89 -12.99 13.21
N PRO A 12 -11.89 -12.14 12.80
CA PRO A 12 -10.57 -12.17 13.42
C PRO A 12 -10.67 -12.01 14.94
N ALA A 13 -9.77 -12.66 15.68
CA ALA A 13 -9.76 -12.58 17.14
C ALA A 13 -9.59 -11.13 17.63
N VAL A 14 -8.84 -10.31 16.88
CA VAL A 14 -8.61 -8.89 17.15
C VAL A 14 -8.79 -8.08 15.87
N GLU A 15 -9.44 -6.92 15.98
CA GLU A 15 -9.61 -5.97 14.88
C GLU A 15 -8.98 -4.61 15.24
N VAL A 16 -8.62 -3.82 14.23
CA VAL A 16 -8.15 -2.43 14.44
C VAL A 16 -9.16 -1.60 15.25
N ALA A 17 -10.45 -1.87 15.08
CA ALA A 17 -11.50 -1.21 15.82
C ALA A 17 -11.44 -1.53 17.33
N ASP A 18 -11.06 -2.75 17.70
CA ASP A 18 -10.91 -3.15 19.11
C ASP A 18 -9.74 -2.38 19.73
N ILE A 19 -8.58 -2.35 19.06
CA ILE A 19 -7.40 -1.59 19.50
C ILE A 19 -7.75 -0.10 19.71
N PHE A 20 -8.51 0.50 18.80
CA PHE A 20 -8.91 1.91 18.94
C PHE A 20 -9.90 2.15 20.07
N ARG A 21 -10.80 1.20 20.34
CA ARG A 21 -11.72 1.28 21.47
C ARG A 21 -11.00 1.18 22.81
N ASP A 22 -10.07 0.24 22.91
CA ASP A 22 -9.38 -0.07 24.16
C ASP A 22 -8.30 0.95 24.49
N HIS A 23 -7.55 1.43 23.49
CA HIS A 23 -6.37 2.28 23.69
C HIS A 23 -6.48 3.67 23.04
N GLY A 24 -7.48 3.90 22.20
CA GLY A 24 -7.58 5.12 21.39
C GLY A 24 -7.77 6.40 22.21
N ALA A 25 -8.49 6.34 23.33
CA ALA A 25 -8.68 7.51 24.20
C ALA A 25 -7.35 7.95 24.83
N ALA A 26 -6.64 7.01 25.47
CA ALA A 26 -5.34 7.28 26.10
C ALA A 26 -4.29 7.74 25.07
N TRP A 27 -4.31 7.12 23.88
CA TRP A 27 -3.39 7.52 22.81
C TRP A 27 -3.67 8.95 22.32
N ARG A 28 -4.94 9.33 22.12
CA ARG A 28 -5.32 10.69 21.71
C ARG A 28 -4.92 11.72 22.74
N GLU A 29 -5.07 11.41 24.03
CA GLU A 29 -4.63 12.28 25.11
C GLU A 29 -3.12 12.49 25.11
N ALA A 30 -2.35 11.42 25.04
CA ALA A 30 -0.89 11.46 24.98
C ALA A 30 -0.34 12.19 23.74
N ASN A 31 -1.12 12.27 22.67
CA ASN A 31 -0.75 12.95 21.43
C ASN A 31 -1.58 14.23 21.17
N ARG A 32 -2.12 14.84 22.21
CA ARG A 32 -2.90 16.07 22.11
C ARG A 32 -2.09 17.17 21.40
N GLY A 33 -2.70 17.83 20.42
CA GLY A 33 -2.04 18.84 19.60
C GLY A 33 -1.24 18.30 18.40
N HIS A 34 -0.93 17.00 18.38
CA HIS A 34 -0.20 16.35 17.27
C HIS A 34 -1.11 15.53 16.34
N VAL A 35 -2.36 15.30 16.72
CA VAL A 35 -3.34 14.54 15.93
C VAL A 35 -4.25 15.52 15.21
N SER A 36 -4.29 15.41 13.87
CA SER A 36 -5.18 16.25 13.06
C SER A 36 -6.65 15.86 13.22
N LEU A 37 -7.57 16.79 12.99
CA LEU A 37 -9.01 16.54 12.99
C LEU A 37 -9.40 15.41 12.01
N SER A 38 -8.71 15.31 10.88
CA SER A 38 -8.95 14.23 9.91
C SER A 38 -8.57 12.86 10.46
N GLN A 39 -7.46 12.75 11.18
CA GLN A 39 -7.06 11.51 11.85
C GLN A 39 -8.05 11.13 12.95
N MET A 40 -8.49 12.09 13.76
CA MET A 40 -9.51 11.86 14.79
C MET A 40 -10.84 11.36 14.19
N LYS A 41 -11.28 11.97 13.09
CA LYS A 41 -12.50 11.52 12.37
C LYS A 41 -12.35 10.08 11.84
N VAL A 42 -11.18 9.71 11.35
CA VAL A 42 -10.90 8.33 10.88
C VAL A 42 -10.94 7.35 12.04
N MET A 43 -10.27 7.63 13.17
CA MET A 43 -10.29 6.77 14.35
C MET A 43 -11.73 6.57 14.84
N SER A 44 -12.46 7.66 15.05
CA SER A 44 -13.86 7.60 15.49
C SER A 44 -14.77 6.83 14.51
N ALA A 45 -14.56 6.95 13.21
CA ALA A 45 -15.32 6.20 12.22
C ALA A 45 -15.04 4.69 12.31
N ILE A 46 -13.78 4.29 12.53
CA ILE A 46 -13.39 2.89 12.68
C ILE A 46 -13.93 2.30 13.98
N GLU A 47 -13.83 3.03 15.09
CA GLU A 47 -14.35 2.64 16.41
C GLU A 47 -15.84 2.32 16.34
N ARG A 48 -16.63 3.17 15.68
CA ARG A 48 -18.09 3.06 15.55
C ARG A 48 -18.57 2.14 14.44
N CYS A 49 -17.64 1.67 13.59
CA CYS A 49 -18.01 0.86 12.44
C CYS A 49 -18.70 -0.45 12.84
N ARG A 50 -19.90 -0.66 12.29
CA ARG A 50 -20.77 -1.81 12.57
C ARG A 50 -21.06 -1.97 14.06
N THR A 51 -21.40 -0.87 14.70
CA THR A 51 -21.95 -0.81 16.06
C THR A 51 -23.28 -0.07 16.06
N SER A 52 -24.02 -0.12 17.17
CA SER A 52 -25.27 0.62 17.35
C SER A 52 -25.10 2.14 17.17
N ALA A 53 -23.90 2.68 17.38
CA ALA A 53 -23.59 4.11 17.22
C ALA A 53 -23.79 4.64 15.78
N LEU A 54 -23.85 3.75 14.77
CA LEU A 54 -24.15 4.12 13.37
C LEU A 54 -25.55 3.68 12.94
N GLY A 55 -26.38 3.22 13.88
CA GLY A 55 -27.67 2.64 13.57
C GLY A 55 -27.56 1.30 12.86
N GLY A 56 -28.69 0.78 12.39
CA GLY A 56 -28.73 -0.52 11.71
C GLY A 56 -30.11 -0.83 11.20
N HIS A 57 -30.29 -2.04 10.71
CA HIS A 57 -31.57 -2.60 10.30
C HIS A 57 -31.73 -4.02 10.84
N VAL A 58 -32.96 -4.45 11.03
CA VAL A 58 -33.31 -5.79 11.48
C VAL A 58 -33.79 -6.59 10.27
N ALA A 59 -33.12 -7.68 9.97
CA ALA A 59 -33.63 -8.67 9.05
C ALA A 59 -34.44 -9.71 9.83
N ARG A 60 -35.59 -10.07 9.30
CA ARG A 60 -36.48 -11.12 9.86
C ARG A 60 -36.56 -12.26 8.85
N CYS A 61 -36.55 -13.50 9.33
CA CYS A 61 -36.77 -14.65 8.50
C CYS A 61 -38.16 -14.58 7.86
N GLU A 62 -38.27 -14.82 6.57
CA GLU A 62 -39.56 -14.81 5.83
C GLU A 62 -40.41 -16.02 6.14
N ASN A 63 -39.85 -17.11 6.68
CA ASN A 63 -40.62 -18.24 7.18
C ASN A 63 -41.34 -17.83 8.46
N ALA A 64 -42.69 -17.82 8.41
CA ALA A 64 -43.58 -17.39 9.51
C ALA A 64 -43.33 -18.16 10.82
N ASP A 65 -42.97 -19.44 10.73
CA ASP A 65 -42.73 -20.30 11.88
C ASP A 65 -41.31 -20.14 12.49
N CYS A 66 -40.42 -19.47 11.83
CA CYS A 66 -39.02 -19.35 12.27
C CYS A 66 -38.82 -18.28 13.35
N GLY A 67 -39.48 -17.13 13.25
CA GLY A 67 -39.38 -16.01 14.19
C GLY A 67 -37.98 -15.39 14.33
N HIS A 68 -36.95 -15.93 13.62
CA HIS A 68 -35.58 -15.49 13.73
C HIS A 68 -35.37 -14.06 13.21
N THR A 69 -34.70 -13.25 14.00
CA THR A 69 -34.30 -11.89 13.63
C THR A 69 -32.79 -11.70 13.79
N HIS A 70 -32.21 -10.91 12.92
CA HIS A 70 -30.80 -10.54 13.01
C HIS A 70 -30.60 -9.04 12.81
N VAL A 71 -29.78 -8.42 13.68
CA VAL A 71 -29.47 -6.99 13.59
C VAL A 71 -28.20 -6.78 12.79
N PHE A 72 -28.30 -6.00 11.73
CA PHE A 72 -27.18 -5.58 10.90
C PHE A 72 -26.87 -4.11 11.16
N TYR A 73 -25.73 -3.85 11.79
CA TYR A 73 -25.28 -2.48 12.03
C TYR A 73 -24.61 -1.88 10.79
N ASN A 74 -24.85 -0.57 10.58
CA ASN A 74 -24.33 0.18 9.45
C ASN A 74 -22.80 0.28 9.47
N SER A 75 -22.20 0.28 8.27
CA SER A 75 -20.77 0.46 8.09
C SER A 75 -20.39 1.95 8.06
N CYS A 76 -19.18 2.28 8.51
CA CYS A 76 -18.69 3.67 8.47
C CYS A 76 -18.30 4.16 7.08
N ARG A 77 -18.21 3.28 6.09
CA ARG A 77 -17.78 3.55 4.71
C ARG A 77 -16.45 4.32 4.59
N ASN A 78 -15.69 4.38 5.69
CA ASN A 78 -14.41 5.09 5.67
C ASN A 78 -13.36 4.26 4.92
N ARG A 79 -12.63 4.94 4.00
CA ARG A 79 -11.59 4.28 3.18
C ARG A 79 -10.40 3.73 3.96
N HIS A 80 -10.24 4.10 5.22
CA HIS A 80 -9.19 3.59 6.10
C HIS A 80 -9.68 2.45 7.01
N CYS A 81 -10.97 2.15 7.00
CA CYS A 81 -11.55 1.11 7.83
C CYS A 81 -11.30 -0.28 7.26
N PRO A 82 -10.55 -1.17 7.96
CA PRO A 82 -10.27 -2.52 7.46
C PRO A 82 -11.50 -3.39 7.22
N ARG A 83 -12.58 -3.16 7.97
CA ARG A 83 -13.86 -3.85 7.77
C ARG A 83 -14.55 -3.43 6.48
N CYS A 84 -14.66 -2.11 6.24
CA CYS A 84 -15.34 -1.59 5.06
C CYS A 84 -14.58 -1.92 3.78
N GLN A 85 -13.24 -1.85 3.82
CA GLN A 85 -12.41 -2.10 2.65
C GLN A 85 -12.35 -3.57 2.25
N GLY A 86 -12.71 -4.49 3.14
CA GLY A 86 -12.74 -5.92 2.80
C GLY A 86 -13.75 -6.28 1.71
N ALA A 87 -14.91 -5.62 1.66
CA ALA A 87 -15.89 -5.81 0.57
C ALA A 87 -15.39 -5.20 -0.73
N ALA A 88 -15.05 -3.90 -0.71
CA ALA A 88 -14.54 -3.20 -1.89
C ALA A 88 -13.28 -3.86 -2.49
N SER A 89 -12.44 -4.47 -1.65
CA SER A 89 -11.28 -5.24 -2.11
C SER A 89 -11.66 -6.52 -2.87
N ARG A 90 -12.76 -7.17 -2.46
CA ARG A 90 -13.26 -8.36 -3.18
C ARG A 90 -13.88 -7.98 -4.51
N ASP A 91 -14.66 -6.91 -4.55
CA ASP A 91 -15.29 -6.42 -5.77
C ASP A 91 -14.23 -6.02 -6.80
N TRP A 92 -13.22 -5.24 -6.36
CA TRP A 92 -12.06 -4.89 -7.20
C TRP A 92 -11.32 -6.12 -7.73
N LEU A 93 -11.15 -7.15 -6.88
CA LEU A 93 -10.47 -8.38 -7.27
C LEU A 93 -11.26 -9.12 -8.35
N ALA A 94 -12.58 -9.27 -8.15
CA ALA A 94 -13.46 -9.93 -9.11
C ALA A 94 -13.45 -9.23 -10.47
N ASP A 95 -13.51 -7.89 -10.48
CA ASP A 95 -13.43 -7.09 -11.71
C ASP A 95 -12.11 -7.32 -12.44
N ARG A 96 -10.99 -7.32 -11.70
CA ARG A 96 -9.67 -7.51 -12.32
C ARG A 96 -9.40 -8.95 -12.75
N GLU A 97 -9.91 -9.95 -12.01
CA GLU A 97 -9.82 -11.36 -12.43
C GLU A 97 -10.61 -11.60 -13.73
N ALA A 98 -11.76 -10.95 -13.90
CA ALA A 98 -12.57 -11.03 -15.13
C ALA A 98 -11.91 -10.40 -16.36
N GLU A 99 -11.01 -9.42 -16.16
CA GLU A 99 -10.27 -8.76 -17.25
C GLU A 99 -8.99 -9.49 -17.67
N LEU A 100 -8.59 -10.55 -16.94
CA LEU A 100 -7.38 -11.28 -17.27
C LEU A 100 -7.52 -12.01 -18.60
N LEU A 101 -6.54 -11.80 -19.47
CA LEU A 101 -6.38 -12.59 -20.69
C LEU A 101 -5.72 -13.94 -20.36
N PRO A 102 -5.95 -15.00 -21.14
CA PRO A 102 -5.31 -16.31 -20.95
C PRO A 102 -3.84 -16.33 -21.43
N ILE A 103 -3.04 -15.41 -20.87
CA ILE A 103 -1.63 -15.20 -21.20
C ILE A 103 -0.78 -15.14 -19.94
N GLY A 104 0.54 -15.21 -20.08
CA GLY A 104 1.45 -14.92 -18.98
C GLY A 104 1.41 -13.45 -18.57
N TYR A 105 1.82 -13.17 -17.32
CA TYR A 105 1.94 -11.81 -16.79
C TYR A 105 3.24 -11.67 -16.02
N PHE A 106 3.73 -10.43 -15.93
CA PHE A 106 4.88 -10.08 -15.10
C PHE A 106 4.44 -9.23 -13.91
N HIS A 107 5.02 -9.51 -12.76
CA HIS A 107 4.88 -8.68 -11.57
C HIS A 107 6.07 -7.74 -11.48
N VAL A 108 5.84 -6.45 -11.67
CA VAL A 108 6.86 -5.41 -11.61
C VAL A 108 6.61 -4.52 -10.40
N VAL A 109 7.67 -4.18 -9.66
CA VAL A 109 7.58 -3.29 -8.49
C VAL A 109 8.61 -2.18 -8.64
N TYR A 110 8.15 -0.95 -8.59
CA TYR A 110 8.99 0.25 -8.57
C TYR A 110 8.99 0.87 -7.18
N THR A 111 10.14 0.98 -6.55
CA THR A 111 10.27 1.47 -5.18
C THR A 111 10.87 2.87 -5.13
N LEU A 112 10.22 3.75 -4.37
CA LEU A 112 10.75 5.08 -4.08
C LEU A 112 11.96 4.94 -3.14
N PRO A 113 13.12 5.56 -3.43
CA PRO A 113 14.25 5.59 -2.51
C PRO A 113 13.89 6.16 -1.14
N SER A 114 14.56 5.62 -0.11
CA SER A 114 14.32 6.03 1.28
C SER A 114 14.56 7.51 1.52
N GLU A 115 15.51 8.09 0.82
CA GLU A 115 15.90 9.50 0.90
C GLU A 115 14.78 10.45 0.46
N LEU A 116 13.89 9.99 -0.42
CA LEU A 116 12.71 10.74 -0.87
C LEU A 116 11.48 10.54 0.03
N ARG A 117 11.58 9.73 1.08
CA ARG A 117 10.46 9.35 1.95
C ARG A 117 9.77 10.56 2.56
N ASP A 118 10.54 11.47 3.12
CA ASP A 118 9.99 12.62 3.84
C ASP A 118 9.43 13.67 2.88
N VAL A 119 10.07 13.87 1.73
CA VAL A 119 9.54 14.67 0.62
C VAL A 119 8.18 14.10 0.15
N ALA A 120 8.11 12.78 -0.01
CA ALA A 120 6.87 12.10 -0.39
C ALA A 120 5.79 12.19 0.70
N PHE A 121 6.17 12.15 1.97
CA PHE A 121 5.24 12.27 3.09
C PHE A 121 4.61 13.66 3.17
N GLN A 122 5.41 14.70 2.94
CA GLN A 122 4.94 16.09 2.90
C GLN A 122 4.11 16.40 1.64
N ASN A 123 4.38 15.70 0.53
CA ASN A 123 3.81 15.97 -0.80
C ASN A 123 3.06 14.75 -1.38
N LYS A 124 2.30 14.03 -0.56
CA LYS A 124 1.71 12.72 -0.91
C LYS A 124 1.02 12.71 -2.27
N ARG A 125 0.14 13.68 -2.54
CA ARG A 125 -0.61 13.72 -3.80
C ARG A 125 0.32 13.84 -4.99
N VAL A 126 1.21 14.82 -4.98
CA VAL A 126 2.10 15.11 -6.10
C VAL A 126 3.08 13.97 -6.32
N VAL A 127 3.81 13.54 -5.27
CA VAL A 127 4.84 12.51 -5.39
C VAL A 127 4.26 11.15 -5.74
N TYR A 128 3.07 10.81 -5.24
CA TYR A 128 2.43 9.53 -5.58
C TYR A 128 1.96 9.51 -7.04
N ASP A 129 1.41 10.62 -7.53
CA ASP A 129 1.01 10.74 -8.94
C ASP A 129 2.24 10.65 -9.86
N LEU A 130 3.35 11.34 -9.51
CA LEU A 130 4.61 11.24 -10.25
C LEU A 130 5.20 9.84 -10.21
N LEU A 131 5.17 9.16 -9.06
CA LEU A 131 5.66 7.80 -8.90
C LEU A 131 4.88 6.81 -9.79
N MET A 132 3.55 6.90 -9.78
CA MET A 132 2.68 6.09 -10.63
C MET A 132 2.95 6.35 -12.12
N LYS A 133 3.01 7.64 -12.49
CA LYS A 133 3.27 8.07 -13.87
C LYS A 133 4.63 7.61 -14.37
N ALA A 134 5.70 7.87 -13.62
CA ALA A 134 7.06 7.46 -13.98
C ALA A 134 7.18 5.95 -14.15
N ALA A 135 6.56 5.16 -13.26
CA ALA A 135 6.56 3.71 -13.33
C ALA A 135 5.82 3.20 -14.59
N ALA A 136 4.62 3.74 -14.85
CA ALA A 136 3.82 3.36 -16.02
C ALA A 136 4.52 3.72 -17.33
N GLU A 137 4.96 4.97 -17.47
CA GLU A 137 5.66 5.42 -18.68
C GLU A 137 6.97 4.65 -18.91
N THR A 138 7.73 4.35 -17.84
CA THR A 138 8.95 3.54 -17.98
C THR A 138 8.64 2.17 -18.56
N THR A 139 7.60 1.51 -18.05
CA THR A 139 7.21 0.16 -18.51
C THR A 139 6.70 0.19 -19.94
N LEU A 140 5.85 1.17 -20.30
CA LEU A 140 5.28 1.32 -21.64
C LEU A 140 6.34 1.66 -22.68
N GLU A 141 7.23 2.62 -22.41
CA GLU A 141 8.30 3.00 -23.33
C GLU A 141 9.26 1.84 -23.62
N ILE A 142 9.62 1.08 -22.58
CA ILE A 142 10.53 -0.04 -22.73
C ILE A 142 9.86 -1.20 -23.48
N ALA A 143 8.57 -1.42 -23.27
CA ALA A 143 7.82 -2.42 -24.03
C ALA A 143 7.63 -2.02 -25.50
N ALA A 144 7.49 -0.73 -25.79
CA ALA A 144 7.34 -0.20 -27.13
C ALA A 144 8.68 -0.07 -27.91
N ASP A 145 9.81 -0.25 -27.25
CA ASP A 145 11.13 -0.20 -27.89
C ASP A 145 11.28 -1.36 -28.91
N GLU A 146 11.48 -1.02 -30.20
CA GLU A 146 11.63 -1.98 -31.31
C GLU A 146 12.76 -3.00 -31.08
N LYS A 147 13.81 -2.61 -30.36
CA LYS A 147 14.91 -3.51 -30.00
C LYS A 147 14.56 -4.50 -28.88
N ARG A 148 13.32 -4.43 -28.36
CA ARG A 148 12.87 -5.23 -27.21
C ARG A 148 11.61 -6.02 -27.55
N LEU A 149 10.43 -5.52 -27.12
CA LEU A 149 9.18 -6.20 -27.37
C LEU A 149 8.42 -5.63 -28.57
N ASP A 150 8.61 -4.36 -28.88
CA ASP A 150 7.88 -3.63 -29.93
C ASP A 150 6.35 -3.78 -29.81
N ALA A 151 5.83 -3.67 -28.58
CA ALA A 151 4.41 -3.87 -28.32
C ALA A 151 3.85 -2.88 -27.30
N ARG A 152 2.56 -2.61 -27.44
CA ARG A 152 1.74 -1.89 -26.45
C ARG A 152 1.17 -2.88 -25.45
N VAL A 153 1.76 -2.92 -24.26
CA VAL A 153 1.38 -3.83 -23.17
C VAL A 153 0.23 -3.28 -22.31
N GLY A 154 -0.55 -4.17 -21.73
CA GLY A 154 -1.54 -3.85 -20.70
C GLY A 154 -0.90 -3.80 -19.31
N ILE A 155 -1.31 -2.82 -18.49
CA ILE A 155 -0.79 -2.64 -17.14
C ILE A 155 -1.93 -2.40 -16.15
N THR A 156 -1.96 -3.17 -15.07
CA THR A 156 -2.73 -2.85 -13.86
C THR A 156 -1.78 -2.42 -12.76
N SER A 157 -1.94 -1.21 -12.23
CA SER A 157 -1.03 -0.63 -11.25
C SER A 157 -1.72 -0.35 -9.92
N VAL A 158 -1.04 -0.65 -8.81
CA VAL A 158 -1.51 -0.39 -7.44
C VAL A 158 -0.40 0.28 -6.63
N LEU A 159 -0.72 1.44 -6.07
CA LEU A 159 0.18 2.16 -5.17
C LEU A 159 0.11 1.57 -3.76
N HIS A 160 1.25 1.15 -3.25
CA HIS A 160 1.46 0.84 -1.84
C HIS A 160 2.23 1.98 -1.16
N THR A 161 1.85 2.32 0.07
CA THR A 161 2.50 3.41 0.82
C THR A 161 3.16 2.94 2.12
N TRP A 162 2.98 1.68 2.49
CA TRP A 162 3.49 1.09 3.72
C TRP A 162 4.31 -0.17 3.44
N GLY A 163 5.46 -0.24 4.06
CA GLY A 163 6.27 -1.46 4.09
C GLY A 163 5.70 -2.50 5.07
N SER A 164 6.26 -3.70 5.08
CA SER A 164 5.87 -4.78 6.01
C SER A 164 6.04 -4.40 7.49
N ALA A 165 6.98 -3.52 7.79
CA ALA A 165 7.26 -2.98 9.12
C ALA A 165 6.38 -1.77 9.49
N MET A 166 5.31 -1.49 8.74
CA MET A 166 4.43 -0.33 8.93
C MET A 166 5.14 1.03 8.78
N THR A 167 6.31 1.06 8.15
CA THR A 167 7.02 2.30 7.79
C THR A 167 6.49 2.86 6.48
N HIS A 168 6.46 4.18 6.36
CA HIS A 168 6.11 4.85 5.10
C HIS A 168 7.13 4.49 4.03
N HIS A 169 6.69 3.76 3.01
CA HIS A 169 7.56 3.19 1.97
C HIS A 169 6.79 3.11 0.63
N PRO A 170 6.63 4.26 -0.05
CA PRO A 170 5.87 4.29 -1.30
C PRO A 170 6.52 3.42 -2.39
N HIS A 171 5.71 2.57 -3.00
CA HIS A 171 6.11 1.74 -4.12
C HIS A 171 4.89 1.37 -4.95
N VAL A 172 5.10 1.12 -6.24
CA VAL A 172 4.06 0.76 -7.20
C VAL A 172 4.22 -0.69 -7.57
N HIS A 173 3.18 -1.47 -7.37
CA HIS A 173 3.06 -2.80 -7.93
C HIS A 173 2.35 -2.71 -9.28
N MET A 174 2.86 -3.43 -10.26
CA MET A 174 2.26 -3.56 -11.58
C MET A 174 2.11 -5.03 -11.97
N ILE A 175 0.97 -5.37 -12.54
CA ILE A 175 0.78 -6.58 -13.32
C ILE A 175 0.82 -6.15 -14.78
N VAL A 176 1.80 -6.65 -15.50
CA VAL A 176 2.06 -6.30 -16.90
C VAL A 176 1.79 -7.52 -17.76
N SER A 177 1.02 -7.39 -18.82
CA SER A 177 0.74 -8.49 -19.75
C SER A 177 2.03 -9.03 -20.35
N GLY A 178 2.12 -10.36 -20.51
CA GLY A 178 3.26 -11.07 -21.14
C GLY A 178 3.26 -10.97 -22.65
N GLY A 179 2.85 -9.85 -23.17
CA GLY A 179 2.77 -9.47 -24.56
C GLY A 179 1.86 -8.27 -24.74
N GLY A 180 1.71 -7.81 -25.95
CA GLY A 180 0.89 -6.65 -26.28
C GLY A 180 0.54 -6.60 -27.77
N LEU A 181 -0.24 -5.60 -28.13
CA LEU A 181 -0.54 -5.31 -29.53
C LEU A 181 0.67 -4.61 -30.18
N SER A 182 0.98 -4.98 -31.42
CA SER A 182 1.90 -4.23 -32.27
C SER A 182 1.51 -2.76 -32.33
N GLN A 183 2.44 -1.87 -32.74
CA GLN A 183 2.18 -0.43 -32.78
C GLN A 183 0.97 -0.06 -33.65
N ASP A 184 0.77 -0.80 -34.76
CA ASP A 184 -0.39 -0.68 -35.65
C ASP A 184 -1.67 -1.33 -35.12
N GLY A 185 -1.59 -2.09 -34.02
CA GLY A 185 -2.72 -2.76 -33.38
C GLY A 185 -3.23 -4.03 -34.08
N THR A 186 -2.53 -4.52 -35.12
CA THR A 186 -3.01 -5.62 -35.98
C THR A 186 -2.60 -7.00 -35.47
N ARG A 187 -1.53 -7.11 -34.66
CA ARG A 187 -0.96 -8.39 -34.23
C ARG A 187 -0.71 -8.40 -32.74
N TRP A 188 -0.80 -9.58 -32.14
CA TRP A 188 -0.31 -9.83 -30.80
C TRP A 188 1.15 -10.23 -30.84
N ILE A 189 1.99 -9.53 -30.06
CA ILE A 189 3.41 -9.82 -29.88
C ILE A 189 3.60 -10.39 -28.49
N SER A 190 4.00 -11.65 -28.38
CA SER A 190 4.24 -12.32 -27.11
C SER A 190 5.63 -11.97 -26.57
N ALA A 191 5.71 -11.60 -25.29
CA ALA A 191 6.98 -11.57 -24.58
C ALA A 191 7.47 -13.01 -24.35
N GLY A 192 8.77 -13.24 -24.44
CA GLY A 192 9.36 -14.55 -24.14
C GLY A 192 9.05 -14.98 -22.70
N THR A 193 9.12 -16.28 -22.43
CA THR A 193 8.70 -16.91 -21.17
C THR A 193 9.52 -16.43 -19.94
N ASN A 194 10.69 -15.87 -20.15
CA ASN A 194 11.63 -15.64 -19.07
C ASN A 194 11.75 -14.20 -18.60
N PHE A 195 11.41 -13.21 -19.43
CA PHE A 195 11.62 -11.82 -19.00
C PHE A 195 11.09 -10.74 -19.95
N LEU A 196 10.42 -9.70 -19.41
CA LEU A 196 10.05 -8.53 -20.20
C LEU A 196 11.29 -7.68 -20.52
N VAL A 197 12.11 -7.35 -19.52
CA VAL A 197 13.36 -6.53 -19.64
C VAL A 197 14.23 -6.68 -18.39
N HIS A 198 15.54 -6.53 -18.52
CA HIS A 198 16.45 -6.48 -17.37
C HIS A 198 16.09 -5.38 -16.38
N VAL A 199 15.98 -5.72 -15.08
CA VAL A 199 15.62 -4.79 -14.01
C VAL A 199 16.50 -3.55 -13.92
N HIS A 200 17.77 -3.66 -14.33
CA HIS A 200 18.67 -2.50 -14.37
C HIS A 200 18.27 -1.44 -15.40
N VAL A 201 17.72 -1.87 -16.54
CA VAL A 201 17.21 -0.96 -17.57
C VAL A 201 15.98 -0.23 -17.06
N LEU A 202 15.04 -0.99 -16.46
CA LEU A 202 13.85 -0.42 -15.81
C LEU A 202 14.26 0.58 -14.71
N ALA A 203 15.20 0.20 -13.84
CA ALA A 203 15.63 1.03 -12.71
C ALA A 203 16.31 2.33 -13.19
N THR A 204 17.15 2.25 -14.21
CA THR A 204 17.86 3.42 -14.75
C THR A 204 16.90 4.39 -15.42
N ARG A 205 15.97 3.88 -16.24
CA ARG A 205 14.98 4.72 -16.94
C ARG A 205 14.01 5.35 -15.95
N PHE A 206 13.47 4.56 -15.02
CA PHE A 206 12.58 5.02 -13.97
C PHE A 206 13.20 6.12 -13.10
N ARG A 207 14.45 5.91 -12.66
CA ARG A 207 15.24 6.89 -11.91
C ARG A 207 15.33 8.22 -12.64
N GLY A 208 15.78 8.20 -13.89
CA GLY A 208 15.94 9.41 -14.70
C GLY A 208 14.62 10.15 -14.86
N LYS A 209 13.55 9.40 -15.18
CA LYS A 209 12.21 9.94 -15.39
C LYS A 209 11.62 10.55 -14.10
N LEU A 210 11.67 9.83 -12.99
CA LEU A 210 11.10 10.34 -11.72
C LEU A 210 11.89 11.56 -11.21
N LEU A 211 13.21 11.57 -11.31
CA LEU A 211 14.01 12.72 -10.90
C LEU A 211 13.74 13.97 -11.78
N ALA A 212 13.54 13.78 -13.09
CA ALA A 212 13.14 14.89 -13.98
C ALA A 212 11.74 15.42 -13.58
N MET A 213 10.76 14.53 -13.42
CA MET A 213 9.41 14.92 -13.00
C MET A 213 9.37 15.63 -11.64
N LEU A 214 10.25 15.25 -10.70
CA LEU A 214 10.37 15.93 -9.41
C LEU A 214 10.95 17.33 -9.57
N MET A 215 11.93 17.54 -10.44
CA MET A 215 12.45 18.87 -10.76
C MET A 215 11.38 19.73 -11.41
N ASP A 216 10.64 19.22 -12.39
CA ASP A 216 9.55 19.93 -13.06
C ASP A 216 8.44 20.30 -12.05
N ALA A 217 8.13 19.42 -11.11
CA ALA A 217 7.15 19.70 -10.06
C ALA A 217 7.65 20.76 -9.07
N HIS A 218 8.94 20.80 -8.79
CA HIS A 218 9.57 21.82 -7.98
C HIS A 218 9.52 23.18 -8.70
N ASP A 219 9.95 23.25 -9.94
CA ASP A 219 9.96 24.46 -10.77
C ASP A 219 8.55 25.05 -10.97
N ALA A 220 7.55 24.18 -11.05
CA ALA A 220 6.14 24.55 -11.11
C ALA A 220 5.52 24.91 -9.73
N GLY A 221 6.30 24.96 -8.64
CA GLY A 221 5.82 25.32 -7.31
C GLY A 221 4.83 24.32 -6.70
N ARG A 222 4.76 23.09 -7.22
CA ARG A 222 3.82 22.06 -6.77
C ARG A 222 4.28 21.31 -5.52
N LEU A 223 5.57 21.37 -5.18
CA LEU A 223 6.14 20.77 -3.99
C LEU A 223 6.21 21.77 -2.84
N LYS A 224 5.92 21.31 -1.64
CA LYS A 224 6.02 22.09 -0.41
C LYS A 224 6.96 21.41 0.57
N PHE A 225 7.72 22.20 1.31
CA PHE A 225 8.76 21.74 2.19
C PHE A 225 8.64 22.39 3.56
N PHE A 226 8.72 21.61 4.62
CA PHE A 226 8.50 22.05 5.98
C PHE A 226 9.61 21.53 6.90
N ASN A 227 9.78 22.17 8.06
CA ASN A 227 10.72 21.80 9.10
C ASN A 227 12.16 21.63 8.56
N THR A 228 12.80 20.52 8.81
CA THR A 228 14.16 20.21 8.37
C THR A 228 14.34 20.24 6.85
N HIS A 229 13.26 20.15 6.09
CA HIS A 229 13.27 20.17 4.62
C HIS A 229 12.92 21.55 4.03
N ALA A 230 12.67 22.58 4.86
CA ALA A 230 12.26 23.91 4.38
C ALA A 230 13.26 24.50 3.36
N GLY A 231 14.56 24.26 3.54
CA GLY A 231 15.60 24.72 2.62
C GLY A 231 15.52 24.10 1.20
N LEU A 232 14.77 23.00 1.02
CA LEU A 232 14.56 22.40 -0.29
C LEU A 232 13.60 23.22 -1.20
N ALA A 233 12.99 24.26 -0.66
CA ALA A 233 12.24 25.22 -1.47
C ALA A 233 13.16 25.99 -2.44
N ASP A 234 14.44 26.14 -2.10
CA ASP A 234 15.44 26.68 -3.01
C ASP A 234 15.82 25.64 -4.09
N LYS A 235 15.75 26.07 -5.35
CA LYS A 235 16.00 25.20 -6.52
C LYS A 235 17.42 24.58 -6.52
N ALA A 236 18.43 25.37 -6.18
CA ALA A 236 19.81 24.90 -6.19
C ALA A 236 20.03 23.85 -5.09
N THR A 237 19.43 24.06 -3.93
CA THR A 237 19.45 23.14 -2.79
C THR A 237 18.69 21.85 -3.11
N PHE A 238 17.52 21.93 -3.76
CA PHE A 238 16.77 20.75 -4.18
C PHE A 238 17.52 19.94 -5.25
N LYS A 239 18.12 20.62 -6.24
CA LYS A 239 18.96 19.96 -7.27
C LYS A 239 20.14 19.23 -6.63
N ARG A 240 20.80 19.83 -5.63
CA ARG A 240 21.91 19.24 -4.88
C ARG A 240 21.44 18.04 -4.06
N PHE A 241 20.28 18.14 -3.41
CA PHE A 241 19.64 17.02 -2.69
C PHE A 241 19.35 15.81 -3.60
N LEU A 242 18.89 16.04 -4.83
CA LEU A 242 18.65 14.97 -5.81
C LEU A 242 19.95 14.42 -6.46
N GLY A 243 21.06 15.14 -6.37
CA GLY A 243 22.32 14.79 -7.01
C GLY A 243 22.79 13.35 -6.74
N PRO A 244 22.97 12.94 -5.47
CA PRO A 244 23.38 11.59 -5.11
C PRO A 244 22.44 10.50 -5.63
N LEU A 245 21.12 10.78 -5.70
CA LEU A 245 20.11 9.83 -6.16
C LEU A 245 20.27 9.45 -7.65
N ARG A 246 20.97 10.27 -8.44
CA ARG A 246 21.29 9.98 -9.85
C ARG A 246 22.24 8.80 -10.00
N HIS A 247 23.05 8.55 -8.98
CA HIS A 247 24.10 7.52 -8.98
C HIS A 247 23.79 6.37 -8.01
N SER A 248 22.78 6.51 -7.16
CA SER A 248 22.38 5.46 -6.24
C SER A 248 21.66 4.30 -6.96
N LYS A 249 21.63 3.14 -6.30
CA LYS A 249 20.93 1.96 -6.79
C LYS A 249 19.44 2.08 -6.46
N TRP A 250 18.61 2.19 -7.50
CA TRP A 250 17.16 2.14 -7.33
C TRP A 250 16.64 0.71 -7.43
N VAL A 251 15.68 0.38 -6.57
CA VAL A 251 15.15 -0.97 -6.50
C VAL A 251 13.94 -1.09 -7.42
N VAL A 252 14.12 -1.89 -8.48
CA VAL A 252 13.03 -2.38 -9.32
C VAL A 252 13.06 -3.90 -9.27
N TYR A 253 11.91 -4.50 -9.08
CA TYR A 253 11.71 -5.94 -9.10
C TYR A 253 10.85 -6.29 -10.30
N CYS A 254 11.23 -7.32 -11.04
CA CYS A 254 10.44 -7.84 -12.15
C CYS A 254 10.56 -9.36 -12.17
N LYS A 255 9.42 -10.05 -12.15
CA LYS A 255 9.36 -11.51 -12.13
C LYS A 255 8.04 -11.99 -12.72
N ALA A 256 8.08 -13.12 -13.42
CA ALA A 256 6.86 -13.84 -13.75
C ALA A 256 6.14 -14.29 -12.45
N PRO A 257 4.82 -14.20 -12.35
CA PRO A 257 4.08 -14.67 -11.19
C PRO A 257 4.23 -16.20 -11.08
N PHE A 258 4.76 -16.68 -9.95
CA PHE A 258 4.98 -18.12 -9.74
C PHE A 258 3.71 -18.91 -9.37
N ALA A 259 2.60 -18.22 -9.10
CA ALA A 259 1.30 -18.83 -8.80
C ALA A 259 0.19 -18.27 -9.69
N GLY A 260 0.54 -17.74 -10.88
CA GLY A 260 -0.38 -17.11 -11.81
C GLY A 260 -0.71 -15.64 -11.47
N PRO A 261 -1.28 -14.89 -12.43
CA PRO A 261 -1.65 -13.50 -12.23
C PRO A 261 -2.72 -13.31 -11.15
N GLU A 262 -3.64 -14.26 -10.97
CA GLU A 262 -4.69 -14.26 -9.96
C GLU A 262 -4.09 -14.21 -8.54
N ALA A 263 -3.00 -14.91 -8.27
CA ALA A 263 -2.34 -14.89 -6.98
C ALA A 263 -1.74 -13.51 -6.68
N VAL A 264 -1.19 -12.84 -7.69
CA VAL A 264 -0.69 -11.48 -7.58
C VAL A 264 -1.84 -10.49 -7.38
N LEU A 265 -2.93 -10.61 -8.13
CA LEU A 265 -4.13 -9.81 -7.95
C LEU A 265 -4.72 -9.95 -6.54
N ARG A 266 -4.85 -11.18 -6.04
CA ARG A 266 -5.29 -11.45 -4.65
C ARG A 266 -4.35 -10.84 -3.61
N TYR A 267 -3.05 -10.83 -3.87
CA TYR A 267 -2.09 -10.14 -3.02
C TYR A 267 -2.32 -8.62 -3.07
N LEU A 268 -2.46 -8.03 -4.26
CA LEU A 268 -2.65 -6.60 -4.46
C LEU A 268 -4.01 -6.10 -3.95
N SER A 269 -5.07 -6.89 -4.08
CA SER A 269 -6.41 -6.51 -3.63
C SER A 269 -6.46 -6.12 -2.15
N ARG A 270 -5.55 -6.67 -1.33
CA ARG A 270 -5.43 -6.34 0.10
C ARG A 270 -4.96 -4.92 0.36
N TYR A 271 -4.40 -4.26 -0.64
CA TYR A 271 -3.74 -2.96 -0.52
C TYR A 271 -4.35 -1.88 -1.41
N THR A 272 -5.32 -2.23 -2.27
CA THR A 272 -5.97 -1.28 -3.20
C THR A 272 -6.63 -0.12 -2.48
N HIS A 273 -7.04 -0.30 -1.24
CA HIS A 273 -7.78 0.69 -0.47
C HIS A 273 -6.93 1.45 0.56
N ARG A 274 -5.59 1.38 0.46
CA ARG A 274 -4.63 2.17 1.27
C ARG A 274 -4.78 1.99 2.79
N ILE A 275 -5.22 0.82 3.24
CA ILE A 275 -5.16 0.47 4.66
C ILE A 275 -3.73 0.09 5.03
N ALA A 276 -3.21 0.65 6.12
CA ALA A 276 -1.86 0.33 6.60
C ALA A 276 -1.75 -1.13 7.07
N ILE A 277 -2.81 -1.63 7.69
CA ILE A 277 -2.91 -3.01 8.19
C ILE A 277 -4.34 -3.54 8.01
N SER A 278 -4.48 -4.77 7.52
CA SER A 278 -5.76 -5.47 7.52
C SER A 278 -5.97 -6.24 8.83
N ASN A 279 -7.22 -6.40 9.25
CA ASN A 279 -7.53 -7.17 10.47
C ASN A 279 -6.94 -8.60 10.45
N ARG A 280 -6.83 -9.22 9.28
CA ARG A 280 -6.23 -10.56 9.12
C ARG A 280 -4.74 -10.64 9.49
N ARG A 281 -4.05 -9.51 9.57
CA ARG A 281 -2.64 -9.46 9.99
C ARG A 281 -2.48 -9.33 11.50
N LEU A 282 -3.53 -9.02 12.23
CA LEU A 282 -3.52 -8.92 13.69
C LEU A 282 -3.58 -10.33 14.29
N ILE A 283 -2.71 -10.60 15.25
CA ILE A 283 -2.64 -11.86 15.99
C ILE A 283 -3.17 -11.65 17.40
N SER A 284 -2.65 -10.63 18.07
CA SER A 284 -3.01 -10.27 19.45
C SER A 284 -2.87 -8.77 19.67
N ALA A 285 -3.51 -8.27 20.72
CA ALA A 285 -3.33 -6.91 21.24
C ALA A 285 -3.36 -7.05 22.77
N ASP A 286 -2.17 -7.17 23.35
CA ASP A 286 -2.01 -7.40 24.78
C ASP A 286 -1.01 -6.38 25.36
N ASP A 287 -1.28 -5.85 26.55
CA ASP A 287 -0.38 -5.00 27.35
C ASP A 287 0.41 -3.92 26.57
N GLY A 288 -0.27 -3.21 25.68
CA GLY A 288 0.33 -2.13 24.88
C GLY A 288 1.16 -2.60 23.67
N ALA A 289 1.16 -3.90 23.38
CA ALA A 289 1.82 -4.47 22.19
C ALA A 289 0.80 -5.08 21.23
N VAL A 290 0.99 -4.85 19.92
CA VAL A 290 0.16 -5.44 18.86
C VAL A 290 0.96 -6.47 18.09
N GLY A 291 0.59 -7.74 18.21
CA GLY A 291 1.15 -8.84 17.43
C GLY A 291 0.65 -8.82 15.99
N THR A 292 1.54 -8.85 15.02
CA THR A 292 1.16 -8.87 13.60
C THR A 292 1.87 -9.97 12.82
N GLN A 293 1.18 -10.54 11.82
CA GLN A 293 1.81 -11.43 10.84
C GLN A 293 2.57 -10.64 9.80
N HIS A 294 3.85 -10.97 9.59
CA HIS A 294 4.58 -10.50 8.42
C HIS A 294 4.11 -11.23 7.16
N ALA A 295 3.90 -10.50 6.08
CA ALA A 295 3.72 -11.11 4.77
C ALA A 295 5.01 -11.89 4.43
N ARG A 296 4.92 -13.22 4.33
CA ARG A 296 6.03 -14.05 3.86
C ARG A 296 6.23 -13.73 2.37
N HIS A 297 7.35 -13.15 1.99
CA HIS A 297 7.83 -13.30 0.62
C HIS A 297 8.13 -14.79 0.43
N ALA A 298 7.44 -15.41 -0.52
CA ALA A 298 7.70 -16.79 -0.92
C ALA A 298 9.06 -16.88 -1.61
N GLY A 299 10.10 -17.09 -0.85
CA GLY A 299 11.47 -17.31 -1.27
C GLY A 299 12.25 -17.84 -0.09
N ARG A 300 12.48 -19.16 -0.12
CA ARG A 300 13.34 -19.98 0.76
C ARG A 300 14.06 -19.24 1.91
N SER A 301 13.63 -19.49 3.14
CA SER A 301 14.48 -19.99 4.23
C SER A 301 13.62 -20.28 5.45
N ARG A 302 13.87 -21.42 6.10
CA ARG A 302 13.42 -21.71 7.46
C ARG A 302 14.04 -20.69 8.39
N GLN A 303 13.32 -19.62 8.70
CA GLN A 303 13.67 -18.73 9.79
C GLN A 303 12.53 -18.67 10.80
N ARG A 304 12.93 -18.88 12.04
CA ARG A 304 12.11 -18.87 13.25
C ARG A 304 11.16 -17.69 13.29
N HIS A 305 9.96 -17.90 13.82
CA HIS A 305 9.00 -16.85 14.14
C HIS A 305 9.66 -15.76 15.00
N ARG A 306 10.05 -14.66 14.41
CA ARG A 306 10.31 -13.44 15.16
C ARG A 306 8.96 -12.74 15.32
N ARG A 307 8.46 -12.70 16.55
CA ARG A 307 7.40 -11.79 16.95
C ARG A 307 7.96 -10.38 16.80
N CYS A 308 7.49 -9.61 15.84
CA CYS A 308 7.77 -8.19 15.79
C CYS A 308 6.62 -7.51 16.54
N GLY A 309 6.82 -7.20 17.80
CA GLY A 309 5.95 -6.34 18.56
C GLY A 309 6.15 -4.91 18.05
N VAL A 310 5.10 -4.27 17.57
CA VAL A 310 5.07 -2.81 17.49
C VAL A 310 4.84 -2.34 18.92
N VAL A 311 5.91 -2.03 19.62
CA VAL A 311 5.84 -1.31 20.90
C VAL A 311 5.25 0.04 20.58
N LEU A 312 4.10 0.38 21.14
CA LEU A 312 3.63 1.76 21.20
C LEU A 312 4.71 2.48 22.03
N ALA A 313 5.62 3.20 21.36
CA ALA A 313 6.73 3.85 21.98
C ALA A 313 6.23 4.75 23.11
N ARG A 314 6.60 4.42 24.35
CA ARG A 314 6.70 5.42 25.42
C ARG A 314 7.78 6.38 24.93
N GLN A 315 7.46 7.66 24.85
CA GLN A 315 8.47 8.69 24.64
C GLN A 315 9.49 8.58 25.78
N PRO A 316 10.80 8.74 25.50
CA PRO A 316 11.77 8.92 26.57
C PRO A 316 11.37 10.17 27.35
N GLU A 317 11.37 10.06 28.67
CA GLU A 317 11.19 11.19 29.60
C GLU A 317 12.15 12.31 29.19
N LEU A 318 11.57 13.48 28.92
CA LEU A 318 12.34 14.72 28.79
C LEU A 318 13.03 14.97 30.14
N VAL A 319 14.31 14.70 30.18
CA VAL A 319 15.17 15.16 31.28
C VAL A 319 15.18 16.68 31.18
N GLU A 320 14.50 17.34 32.10
CA GLU A 320 14.61 18.79 32.28
C GLU A 320 16.08 19.16 32.55
N PRO A 321 16.63 20.19 31.88
CA PRO A 321 17.93 20.70 32.27
C PRO A 321 17.79 21.39 33.59
N SER A 322 18.38 20.79 34.61
CA SER A 322 18.60 21.40 35.95
C SER A 322 19.21 22.77 35.78
N ALA A 323 18.46 23.79 36.17
CA ALA A 323 19.01 25.14 36.41
C ALA A 323 20.06 25.05 37.51
N ARG A 324 21.31 25.36 37.19
CA ARG A 324 22.34 25.76 38.17
C ARG A 324 22.72 27.20 37.93
N HIS A 325 22.67 27.90 38.98
CA HIS A 325 23.09 29.28 39.34
C HIS A 325 24.11 29.94 38.43
#